data_3fb9dd2986262cedf7618dc1889a1433
#
_entry.id   3fb9dd2986262cedf7618dc1889a1433
#
_cell.length_a   1.000
_cell.length_b   1.000
_cell.length_c   1.000
_cell.angle_alpha   90.00
_cell.angle_beta   90.00
_cell.angle_gamma   90.00
#
_symmetry.space_group_name_H-M   'P 1'
#
loop_
_entity.id
_entity.type
_entity.pdbx_description
1 polymer ?
#
loop_
_entity_poly.entity_id
_entity_poly.type
_entity_poly.pdbx_seq_one_letter_code
_entity_poly.pdbx_strand_id
1 'polypeptide(L)'
;MKQSVYIIGSKGIPAKYGGFETFVEKLTEYQKDSNIQYYVACMRENSAKSGITEDQFEHNGAICFNIDVPNIGPARAIAYDIAAVNKAIELAKENKDEAPIFYILACRIGPFISGLKKKIRAIGGSLLVNPDGHEWLRAKWSLPVRKYWKFSEQLMVKHADLLVCDSKNIEKYIQEDYKQYQPKTTYIAYGTDTAPSILKAEDAKVRDWYKEKEVSENGYYLVVG
;
A
#
# COMPACT_ATOMS: atom_id res chain seq x y z
N MET A 1 2.91 25.15 -7.27
CA MET A 1 2.07 24.29 -6.39
C MET A 1 2.77 22.98 -6.11
N LYS A 2 2.48 22.31 -4.97
CA LYS A 2 3.02 20.98 -4.69
C LYS A 2 2.31 19.92 -5.54
N GLN A 3 3.03 18.86 -5.92
CA GLN A 3 2.44 17.69 -6.56
C GLN A 3 1.69 16.87 -5.50
N SER A 4 0.37 16.76 -5.62
CA SER A 4 -0.45 15.96 -4.71
C SER A 4 -0.41 14.47 -5.09
N VAL A 5 -0.10 13.60 -4.10
CA VAL A 5 -0.07 12.14 -4.25
C VAL A 5 -0.98 11.51 -3.21
N TYR A 6 -2.07 10.90 -3.66
CA TYR A 6 -3.06 10.20 -2.84
C TYR A 6 -2.74 8.72 -2.78
N ILE A 7 -2.39 8.21 -1.59
CA ILE A 7 -1.99 6.82 -1.35
C ILE A 7 -3.17 6.07 -0.74
N ILE A 8 -3.61 5.00 -1.42
CA ILE A 8 -4.77 4.18 -1.06
C ILE A 8 -4.38 2.70 -1.04
N GLY A 9 -4.95 1.90 -0.15
CA GLY A 9 -4.78 0.46 -0.14
C GLY A 9 -3.95 -0.08 1.04
N SER A 10 -3.34 0.79 1.85
CA SER A 10 -2.86 0.44 3.19
C SER A 10 -3.97 0.67 4.22
N LYS A 11 -3.82 0.14 5.43
CA LYS A 11 -4.72 0.49 6.55
C LYS A 11 -4.43 1.87 7.12
N GLY A 12 -3.41 2.55 6.61
CA GLY A 12 -2.98 3.89 7.00
C GLY A 12 -1.77 3.92 7.94
N ILE A 13 -1.40 5.13 8.28
CA ILE A 13 -0.31 5.48 9.20
C ILE A 13 -0.89 6.26 10.40
N PRO A 14 -0.28 6.20 11.61
CA PRO A 14 0.94 5.47 11.99
C PRO A 14 0.81 3.95 11.78
N ALA A 15 1.85 3.35 11.22
CA ALA A 15 1.88 1.93 10.92
C ALA A 15 1.92 1.08 12.20
N LYS A 16 1.06 0.07 12.28
CA LYS A 16 1.07 -0.91 13.37
C LYS A 16 1.66 -2.24 12.91
N TYR A 17 1.23 -2.74 11.75
CA TYR A 17 1.65 -3.98 11.15
C TYR A 17 1.22 -4.06 9.69
N GLY A 18 2.08 -4.59 8.83
CA GLY A 18 1.81 -4.84 7.41
C GLY A 18 2.85 -4.20 6.49
N GLY A 19 3.10 -4.85 5.35
CA GLY A 19 4.11 -4.40 4.38
C GLY A 19 3.77 -3.03 3.78
N PHE A 20 2.52 -2.82 3.37
CA PHE A 20 2.10 -1.54 2.82
C PHE A 20 2.06 -0.43 3.86
N GLU A 21 1.62 -0.73 5.08
CA GLU A 21 1.63 0.25 6.18
C GLU A 21 3.05 0.70 6.49
N THR A 22 3.99 -0.24 6.61
CA THR A 22 5.41 0.06 6.84
C THR A 22 6.02 0.84 5.67
N PHE A 23 5.69 0.46 4.43
CA PHE A 23 6.14 1.18 3.24
C PHE A 23 5.67 2.64 3.25
N VAL A 24 4.38 2.89 3.49
CA VAL A 24 3.81 4.24 3.51
C VAL A 24 4.37 5.07 4.67
N GLU A 25 4.52 4.46 5.85
CA GLU A 25 5.18 5.10 7.01
C GLU A 25 6.58 5.59 6.64
N LYS A 26 7.42 4.70 6.06
CA LYS A 26 8.79 5.03 5.69
C LYS A 26 8.88 6.01 4.51
N LEU A 27 7.99 5.89 3.54
CA LEU A 27 7.91 6.82 2.42
C LEU A 27 7.64 8.25 2.91
N THR A 28 6.75 8.43 3.87
CA THR A 28 6.41 9.75 4.42
C THR A 28 7.48 10.25 5.40
N GLU A 29 8.02 9.36 6.25
CA GLU A 29 9.09 9.70 7.21
C GLU A 29 10.37 10.18 6.51
N TYR A 30 10.76 9.52 5.40
CA TYR A 30 11.99 9.86 4.67
C TYR A 30 11.79 10.80 3.48
N GLN A 31 10.63 11.40 3.37
CA GLN A 31 10.37 12.38 2.31
C GLN A 31 11.36 13.55 2.38
N LYS A 32 12.06 13.80 1.27
CA LYS A 32 13.02 14.91 1.14
C LYS A 32 12.51 16.02 0.21
N ASP A 33 11.64 15.70 -0.75
CA ASP A 33 11.15 16.66 -1.74
C ASP A 33 9.95 17.44 -1.18
N SER A 34 10.18 18.71 -0.85
CA SER A 34 9.12 19.61 -0.36
C SER A 34 8.06 19.97 -1.41
N ASN A 35 8.29 19.62 -2.69
CA ASN A 35 7.32 19.85 -3.77
C ASN A 35 6.27 18.75 -3.87
N ILE A 36 6.36 17.70 -3.06
CA ILE A 36 5.35 16.64 -2.99
C ILE A 36 4.54 16.81 -1.71
N GLN A 37 3.21 16.65 -1.81
CA GLN A 37 2.31 16.51 -0.67
C GLN A 37 1.64 15.14 -0.74
N TYR A 38 1.91 14.31 0.27
CA TYR A 38 1.22 13.03 0.42
C TYR A 38 -0.10 13.19 1.15
N TYR A 39 -1.13 12.52 0.64
CA TYR A 39 -2.42 12.30 1.27
C TYR A 39 -2.61 10.80 1.46
N VAL A 40 -2.82 10.35 2.68
CA VAL A 40 -2.86 8.92 3.01
C VAL A 40 -4.24 8.52 3.51
N ALA A 41 -4.88 7.59 2.81
CA ALA A 41 -6.13 7.00 3.29
C ALA A 41 -5.86 6.08 4.48
N CYS A 42 -6.62 6.25 5.56
CA CYS A 42 -6.51 5.47 6.78
C CYS A 42 -7.84 4.80 7.12
N MET A 43 -7.82 3.56 7.57
CA MET A 43 -8.99 2.96 8.22
C MET A 43 -9.17 3.60 9.58
N ARG A 44 -10.34 4.16 9.87
CA ARG A 44 -10.64 4.80 11.17
C ARG A 44 -10.32 3.89 12.36
N GLU A 45 -10.66 2.61 12.26
CA GLU A 45 -10.33 1.63 13.30
C GLU A 45 -8.82 1.51 13.56
N ASN A 46 -7.99 1.64 12.52
CA ASN A 46 -6.53 1.59 12.65
C ASN A 46 -6.00 2.87 13.32
N SER A 47 -6.50 4.02 12.92
CA SER A 47 -6.16 5.32 13.52
C SER A 47 -6.58 5.37 15.00
N ALA A 48 -7.78 4.87 15.34
CA ALA A 48 -8.27 4.80 16.71
C ALA A 48 -7.37 3.98 17.65
N LYS A 49 -6.68 2.93 17.14
CA LYS A 49 -5.67 2.19 17.91
C LYS A 49 -4.44 3.02 18.27
N SER A 50 -4.26 4.17 17.64
CA SER A 50 -3.22 5.16 17.95
C SER A 50 -3.79 6.38 18.70
N GLY A 51 -5.03 6.31 19.13
CA GLY A 51 -5.73 7.41 19.84
C GLY A 51 -6.18 8.55 18.91
N ILE A 52 -6.19 8.34 17.60
CA ILE A 52 -6.56 9.36 16.60
C ILE A 52 -8.04 9.17 16.26
N THR A 53 -8.86 10.21 16.49
CA THR A 53 -10.31 10.21 16.28
C THR A 53 -10.78 11.17 15.20
N GLU A 54 -9.94 12.11 14.80
CA GLU A 54 -10.21 13.16 13.83
C GLU A 54 -10.45 12.57 12.44
N ASP A 55 -11.25 13.25 11.61
CA ASP A 55 -11.49 12.86 10.22
C ASP A 55 -10.25 13.04 9.35
N GLN A 56 -9.46 14.08 9.65
CA GLN A 56 -8.17 14.32 9.05
C GLN A 56 -7.15 14.66 10.14
N PHE A 57 -5.91 14.22 9.94
CA PHE A 57 -4.79 14.50 10.83
C PHE A 57 -3.48 14.53 10.04
N GLU A 58 -2.43 15.05 10.65
CA GLU A 58 -1.09 15.08 10.06
C GLU A 58 -0.19 14.01 10.70
N HIS A 59 0.58 13.30 9.87
CA HIS A 59 1.60 12.35 10.33
C HIS A 59 2.75 12.32 9.33
N ASN A 60 4.00 12.49 9.81
CA ASN A 60 5.22 12.58 8.98
C ASN A 60 5.09 13.59 7.82
N GLY A 61 4.40 14.73 8.02
CA GLY A 61 4.15 15.72 6.98
C GLY A 61 3.12 15.31 5.92
N ALA A 62 2.55 14.12 6.00
CA ALA A 62 1.44 13.67 5.18
C ALA A 62 0.10 14.07 5.81
N ILE A 63 -0.87 14.44 4.98
CA ILE A 63 -2.26 14.64 5.38
C ILE A 63 -2.97 13.30 5.32
N CYS A 64 -3.34 12.76 6.48
CA CYS A 64 -4.07 11.51 6.60
C CYS A 64 -5.57 11.79 6.67
N PHE A 65 -6.39 10.94 6.03
CA PHE A 65 -7.84 11.05 6.07
C PHE A 65 -8.49 9.70 6.39
N ASN A 66 -9.37 9.71 7.38
CA ASN A 66 -10.02 8.51 7.88
C ASN A 66 -11.23 8.11 7.05
N ILE A 67 -11.32 6.82 6.77
CA ILE A 67 -12.44 6.20 6.06
C ILE A 67 -13.16 5.24 6.99
N ASP A 68 -14.46 5.44 7.13
CA ASP A 68 -15.36 4.54 7.82
C ASP A 68 -15.86 3.46 6.87
N VAL A 69 -15.68 2.21 7.24
CA VAL A 69 -16.17 1.06 6.46
C VAL A 69 -16.87 0.07 7.35
N PRO A 70 -18.11 -0.31 7.03
CA PRO A 70 -18.82 -1.31 7.80
C PRO A 70 -18.07 -2.65 7.79
N ASN A 71 -18.24 -3.43 8.85
CA ASN A 71 -17.65 -4.77 8.92
C ASN A 71 -18.49 -5.76 8.08
N ILE A 72 -18.16 -5.84 6.80
CA ILE A 72 -18.80 -6.74 5.82
C ILE A 72 -17.91 -7.95 5.47
N GLY A 73 -17.11 -8.40 6.43
CA GLY A 73 -16.23 -9.55 6.26
C GLY A 73 -15.15 -9.34 5.17
N PRO A 74 -14.87 -10.36 4.33
CA PRO A 74 -13.78 -10.28 3.34
C PRO A 74 -13.89 -9.14 2.32
N ALA A 75 -15.11 -8.66 2.04
CA ALA A 75 -15.34 -7.56 1.11
C ALA A 75 -14.97 -6.18 1.69
N ARG A 76 -14.70 -6.09 3.00
CA ARG A 76 -14.39 -4.83 3.70
C ARG A 76 -13.20 -4.09 3.06
N ALA A 77 -12.15 -4.81 2.70
CA ALA A 77 -10.96 -4.19 2.09
C ALA A 77 -11.28 -3.57 0.72
N ILE A 78 -12.15 -4.22 -0.07
CA ILE A 78 -12.60 -3.71 -1.37
C ILE A 78 -13.46 -2.45 -1.17
N ALA A 79 -14.42 -2.49 -0.25
CA ALA A 79 -15.27 -1.34 0.07
C ALA A 79 -14.45 -0.15 0.58
N TYR A 80 -13.44 -0.41 1.43
CA TYR A 80 -12.51 0.58 1.91
C TYR A 80 -11.74 1.26 0.77
N ASP A 81 -11.11 0.50 -0.11
CA ASP A 81 -10.33 1.07 -1.20
C ASP A 81 -11.21 1.92 -2.14
N ILE A 82 -12.43 1.47 -2.45
CA ILE A 82 -13.38 2.24 -3.28
C ILE A 82 -13.79 3.54 -2.59
N ALA A 83 -14.14 3.50 -1.31
CA ALA A 83 -14.49 4.68 -0.54
C ALA A 83 -13.31 5.66 -0.45
N ALA A 84 -12.11 5.14 -0.21
CA ALA A 84 -10.88 5.93 -0.13
C ALA A 84 -10.55 6.63 -1.45
N VAL A 85 -10.68 5.95 -2.61
CA VAL A 85 -10.48 6.59 -3.91
C VAL A 85 -11.51 7.70 -4.14
N ASN A 86 -12.79 7.48 -3.83
CA ASN A 86 -13.81 8.51 -4.00
C ASN A 86 -13.54 9.72 -3.09
N LYS A 87 -13.19 9.49 -1.81
CA LYS A 87 -12.83 10.57 -0.87
C LYS A 87 -11.59 11.33 -1.32
N ALA A 88 -10.57 10.62 -1.81
CA ALA A 88 -9.38 11.26 -2.38
C ALA A 88 -9.70 12.15 -3.60
N ILE A 89 -10.64 11.74 -4.46
CA ILE A 89 -11.10 12.55 -5.59
C ILE A 89 -11.84 13.82 -5.10
N GLU A 90 -12.64 13.71 -4.04
CA GLU A 90 -13.30 14.87 -3.41
C GLU A 90 -12.26 15.85 -2.86
N LEU A 91 -11.29 15.36 -2.08
CA LEU A 91 -10.20 16.18 -1.54
C LEU A 91 -9.38 16.85 -2.63
N ALA A 92 -9.06 16.14 -3.70
CA ALA A 92 -8.31 16.73 -4.83
C ALA A 92 -9.08 17.88 -5.50
N LYS A 93 -10.41 17.78 -5.59
CA LYS A 93 -11.27 18.88 -6.10
C LYS A 93 -11.33 20.05 -5.13
N GLU A 94 -11.52 19.78 -3.83
CA GLU A 94 -11.57 20.80 -2.77
C GLU A 94 -10.26 21.59 -2.72
N ASN A 95 -9.12 20.88 -2.80
CA ASN A 95 -7.78 21.46 -2.81
C ASN A 95 -7.45 22.17 -4.14
N LYS A 96 -8.24 21.95 -5.21
CA LYS A 96 -7.95 22.41 -6.57
C LYS A 96 -6.60 21.90 -7.09
N ASP A 97 -6.29 20.64 -6.80
CA ASP A 97 -5.02 20.03 -7.19
C ASP A 97 -4.86 20.00 -8.71
N GLU A 98 -3.70 20.39 -9.20
CA GLU A 98 -3.32 20.24 -10.60
C GLU A 98 -2.67 18.88 -10.84
N ALA A 99 -3.22 18.08 -11.76
CA ALA A 99 -2.73 16.76 -12.15
C ALA A 99 -2.43 15.82 -10.96
N PRO A 100 -3.38 15.58 -10.02
CA PRO A 100 -3.15 14.75 -8.85
C PRO A 100 -2.81 13.31 -9.23
N ILE A 101 -1.95 12.66 -8.44
CA ILE A 101 -1.57 11.26 -8.62
C ILE A 101 -2.34 10.42 -7.60
N PHE A 102 -3.01 9.37 -8.08
CA PHE A 102 -3.68 8.37 -7.24
C PHE A 102 -2.85 7.08 -7.28
N TYR A 103 -2.19 6.77 -6.17
CA TYR A 103 -1.35 5.59 -6.04
C TYR A 103 -2.06 4.53 -5.21
N ILE A 104 -2.53 3.48 -5.90
CA ILE A 104 -3.30 2.39 -5.31
C ILE A 104 -2.38 1.19 -5.04
N LEU A 105 -2.37 0.73 -3.79
CA LEU A 105 -1.59 -0.40 -3.33
C LEU A 105 -2.45 -1.68 -3.39
N ALA A 106 -1.96 -2.69 -4.10
CA ALA A 106 -2.63 -3.94 -4.43
C ALA A 106 -3.77 -3.83 -5.47
N CYS A 107 -4.12 -4.98 -6.03
CA CYS A 107 -5.07 -5.09 -7.15
C CYS A 107 -6.48 -5.54 -6.73
N ARG A 108 -7.03 -4.97 -5.61
CA ARG A 108 -8.29 -5.45 -5.02
C ARG A 108 -9.56 -4.99 -5.73
N ILE A 109 -9.52 -3.82 -6.38
CA ILE A 109 -10.72 -3.12 -6.89
C ILE A 109 -10.85 -3.14 -8.41
N GLY A 110 -10.24 -4.12 -9.08
CA GLY A 110 -10.25 -4.25 -10.54
C GLY A 110 -11.63 -4.11 -11.20
N PRO A 111 -12.69 -4.76 -10.72
CA PRO A 111 -14.03 -4.62 -11.30
C PRO A 111 -14.58 -3.19 -11.31
N PHE A 112 -14.09 -2.34 -10.43
CA PHE A 112 -14.55 -0.95 -10.27
C PHE A 112 -13.59 0.08 -10.89
N ILE A 113 -12.36 -0.34 -11.22
CA ILE A 113 -11.27 0.58 -11.56
C ILE A 113 -11.54 1.40 -12.84
N SER A 114 -12.24 0.85 -13.82
CA SER A 114 -12.59 1.58 -15.05
C SER A 114 -13.44 2.83 -14.76
N GLY A 115 -14.45 2.67 -13.89
CA GLY A 115 -15.30 3.79 -13.45
C GLY A 115 -14.54 4.81 -12.60
N LEU A 116 -13.70 4.34 -11.68
CA LEU A 116 -12.86 5.20 -10.84
C LEU A 116 -11.82 5.96 -11.69
N LYS A 117 -11.18 5.29 -12.65
CA LYS A 117 -10.23 5.94 -13.57
C LYS A 117 -10.89 7.07 -14.36
N LYS A 118 -12.13 6.90 -14.83
CA LYS A 118 -12.86 7.99 -15.51
C LYS A 118 -13.03 9.20 -14.61
N LYS A 119 -13.37 9.01 -13.35
CA LYS A 119 -13.48 10.10 -12.35
C LYS A 119 -12.12 10.77 -12.09
N ILE A 120 -11.05 10.00 -11.95
CA ILE A 120 -9.67 10.50 -11.78
C ILE A 120 -9.27 11.35 -13.00
N ARG A 121 -9.50 10.85 -14.20
CA ARG A 121 -9.20 11.57 -15.45
C ARG A 121 -10.00 12.85 -15.61
N ALA A 122 -11.24 12.87 -15.15
CA ALA A 122 -12.10 14.05 -15.23
C ALA A 122 -11.57 15.26 -14.42
N ILE A 123 -10.66 15.02 -13.47
CA ILE A 123 -9.97 16.06 -12.69
C ILE A 123 -8.48 16.20 -13.09
N GLY A 124 -8.10 15.69 -14.27
CA GLY A 124 -6.71 15.76 -14.74
C GLY A 124 -5.75 14.79 -14.06
N GLY A 125 -6.23 13.88 -13.21
CA GLY A 125 -5.39 12.99 -12.42
C GLY A 125 -4.85 11.78 -13.18
N SER A 126 -3.86 11.14 -12.59
CA SER A 126 -3.22 9.90 -13.07
C SER A 126 -3.38 8.77 -12.07
N LEU A 127 -3.52 7.53 -12.58
CA LEU A 127 -3.68 6.32 -11.80
C LEU A 127 -2.39 5.49 -11.82
N LEU A 128 -1.71 5.42 -10.69
CA LEU A 128 -0.58 4.54 -10.46
C LEU A 128 -1.04 3.34 -9.61
N VAL A 129 -0.50 2.16 -9.88
CA VAL A 129 -0.85 0.93 -9.15
C VAL A 129 0.42 0.18 -8.76
N ASN A 130 0.52 -0.20 -7.49
CA ASN A 130 1.45 -1.25 -7.07
C ASN A 130 0.72 -2.59 -7.20
N PRO A 131 1.16 -3.50 -8.06
CA PRO A 131 0.46 -4.76 -8.28
C PRO A 131 0.59 -5.75 -7.11
N ASP A 132 1.42 -5.47 -6.11
CA ASP A 132 1.81 -6.39 -5.03
C ASP A 132 2.51 -7.63 -5.61
N GLY A 133 1.82 -8.65 -5.90
CA GLY A 133 2.31 -9.79 -6.68
C GLY A 133 1.66 -11.10 -6.26
N HIS A 134 1.15 -11.79 -7.26
CA HIS A 134 0.63 -13.17 -7.18
C HIS A 134 -0.29 -13.44 -5.98
N GLU A 135 -1.08 -12.43 -5.49
CA GLU A 135 -2.01 -12.63 -4.37
C GLU A 135 -2.97 -13.80 -4.63
N TRP A 136 -3.31 -14.02 -5.91
CA TRP A 136 -4.14 -15.13 -6.34
C TRP A 136 -3.50 -16.52 -6.21
N LEU A 137 -2.18 -16.62 -6.01
CA LEU A 137 -1.47 -17.89 -5.75
C LEU A 137 -1.47 -18.28 -4.27
N ARG A 138 -1.79 -17.35 -3.36
CA ARG A 138 -1.69 -17.63 -1.93
C ARG A 138 -2.65 -18.73 -1.49
N ALA A 139 -2.10 -19.74 -0.82
CA ALA A 139 -2.84 -20.93 -0.37
C ALA A 139 -3.98 -20.63 0.64
N LYS A 140 -3.91 -19.50 1.33
CA LYS A 140 -4.95 -19.05 2.28
C LYS A 140 -6.30 -18.76 1.61
N TRP A 141 -6.34 -18.57 0.28
CA TRP A 141 -7.54 -18.22 -0.44
C TRP A 141 -8.23 -19.42 -1.06
N SER A 142 -9.56 -19.48 -0.95
CA SER A 142 -10.38 -20.44 -1.67
C SER A 142 -10.32 -20.22 -3.20
N LEU A 143 -10.65 -21.23 -3.99
CA LEU A 143 -10.61 -21.13 -5.45
C LEU A 143 -11.45 -19.97 -6.03
N PRO A 144 -12.68 -19.67 -5.57
CA PRO A 144 -13.43 -18.51 -6.06
C PRO A 144 -12.72 -17.17 -5.75
N VAL A 145 -12.12 -17.05 -4.56
CA VAL A 145 -11.38 -15.85 -4.18
C VAL A 145 -10.11 -15.68 -5.02
N ARG A 146 -9.39 -16.76 -5.28
CA ARG A 146 -8.21 -16.74 -6.18
C ARG A 146 -8.57 -16.31 -7.59
N LYS A 147 -9.70 -16.79 -8.13
CA LYS A 147 -10.22 -16.36 -9.44
C LYS A 147 -10.58 -14.87 -9.45
N TYR A 148 -11.21 -14.37 -8.37
CA TYR A 148 -11.47 -12.95 -8.21
C TYR A 148 -10.17 -12.12 -8.23
N TRP A 149 -9.17 -12.53 -7.47
CA TRP A 149 -7.88 -11.83 -7.42
C TRP A 149 -7.20 -11.76 -8.79
N LYS A 150 -7.13 -12.88 -9.53
CA LYS A 150 -6.54 -12.91 -10.88
C LYS A 150 -7.29 -12.01 -11.86
N PHE A 151 -8.63 -12.05 -11.82
CA PHE A 151 -9.47 -11.18 -12.64
C PHE A 151 -9.32 -9.71 -12.26
N SER A 152 -9.30 -9.41 -10.97
CA SER A 152 -9.11 -8.04 -10.46
C SER A 152 -7.74 -7.49 -10.85
N GLU A 153 -6.67 -8.26 -10.68
CA GLU A 153 -5.32 -7.90 -11.11
C GLU A 153 -5.27 -7.57 -12.60
N GLN A 154 -5.86 -8.40 -13.44
CA GLN A 154 -5.95 -8.17 -14.89
C GLN A 154 -6.59 -6.81 -15.24
N LEU A 155 -7.68 -6.46 -14.55
CA LEU A 155 -8.36 -5.19 -14.77
C LEU A 155 -7.55 -4.00 -14.24
N MET A 156 -6.90 -4.14 -13.08
CA MET A 156 -6.02 -3.10 -12.54
C MET A 156 -4.86 -2.83 -13.50
N VAL A 157 -4.17 -3.87 -13.97
CA VAL A 157 -3.08 -3.76 -14.95
C VAL A 157 -3.55 -3.08 -16.24
N LYS A 158 -4.71 -3.52 -16.78
CA LYS A 158 -5.29 -2.94 -18.00
C LYS A 158 -5.55 -1.44 -17.89
N HIS A 159 -5.93 -0.97 -16.71
CA HIS A 159 -6.38 0.41 -16.53
C HIS A 159 -5.35 1.33 -15.87
N ALA A 160 -4.25 0.82 -15.30
CA ALA A 160 -3.20 1.65 -14.74
C ALA A 160 -2.56 2.56 -15.82
N ASP A 161 -2.15 3.75 -15.42
CA ASP A 161 -1.33 4.62 -16.27
C ASP A 161 0.15 4.30 -16.13
N LEU A 162 0.53 3.80 -14.93
CA LEU A 162 1.84 3.27 -14.61
C LEU A 162 1.70 2.22 -13.50
N LEU A 163 2.42 1.11 -13.65
CA LEU A 163 2.57 0.10 -12.60
C LEU A 163 3.93 0.27 -11.93
N VAL A 164 3.91 0.49 -10.62
CA VAL A 164 5.11 0.63 -9.79
C VAL A 164 5.36 -0.70 -9.11
N CYS A 165 6.26 -1.50 -9.66
CA CYS A 165 6.58 -2.83 -9.17
C CYS A 165 7.69 -2.75 -8.11
N ASP A 166 7.53 -3.45 -7.01
CA ASP A 166 8.50 -3.48 -5.90
C ASP A 166 9.66 -4.46 -6.11
N SER A 167 9.54 -5.33 -7.10
CA SER A 167 10.62 -6.24 -7.49
C SER A 167 10.71 -6.40 -9.02
N LYS A 168 11.93 -6.66 -9.49
CA LYS A 168 12.18 -6.94 -10.92
C LYS A 168 11.44 -8.18 -11.42
N ASN A 169 11.22 -9.16 -10.54
CA ASN A 169 10.46 -10.35 -10.89
C ASN A 169 8.97 -10.04 -11.09
N ILE A 170 8.40 -9.17 -10.27
CA ILE A 170 7.02 -8.70 -10.45
C ILE A 170 6.91 -7.85 -11.71
N GLU A 171 7.85 -6.96 -11.98
CA GLU A 171 7.85 -6.18 -13.21
C GLU A 171 7.88 -7.09 -14.45
N LYS A 172 8.78 -8.07 -14.48
CA LYS A 172 8.87 -9.06 -15.55
C LYS A 172 7.55 -9.85 -15.71
N TYR A 173 7.00 -10.34 -14.61
CA TYR A 173 5.71 -11.03 -14.61
C TYR A 173 4.60 -10.18 -15.23
N ILE A 174 4.47 -8.92 -14.82
CA ILE A 174 3.45 -8.00 -15.37
C ILE A 174 3.66 -7.79 -16.87
N GLN A 175 4.89 -7.60 -17.32
CA GLN A 175 5.21 -7.39 -18.74
C GLN A 175 4.93 -8.63 -19.60
N GLU A 176 5.20 -9.84 -19.08
CA GLU A 176 5.04 -11.08 -19.81
C GLU A 176 3.57 -11.58 -19.81
N ASP A 177 2.94 -11.69 -18.64
CA ASP A 177 1.59 -12.25 -18.49
C ASP A 177 0.49 -11.32 -19.02
N TYR A 178 0.75 -10.00 -19.02
CA TYR A 178 -0.21 -8.98 -19.44
C TYR A 178 0.22 -8.18 -20.67
N LYS A 179 1.14 -8.75 -21.50
CA LYS A 179 1.67 -8.11 -22.71
C LYS A 179 0.59 -7.59 -23.68
N GLN A 180 -0.58 -8.21 -23.71
CA GLN A 180 -1.72 -7.79 -24.54
C GLN A 180 -2.23 -6.38 -24.18
N TYR A 181 -1.96 -5.88 -22.98
CA TYR A 181 -2.34 -4.53 -22.54
C TYR A 181 -1.21 -3.52 -22.68
N GLN A 182 0.00 -3.96 -23.06
CA GLN A 182 1.21 -3.13 -23.16
C GLN A 182 1.42 -2.26 -21.91
N PRO A 183 1.45 -2.87 -20.70
CA PRO A 183 1.49 -2.13 -19.44
C PRO A 183 2.77 -1.29 -19.36
N LYS A 184 2.62 -0.03 -18.97
CA LYS A 184 3.77 0.80 -18.58
C LYS A 184 4.19 0.40 -17.17
N THR A 185 5.45 0.06 -16.98
CA THR A 185 5.99 -0.39 -15.69
C THR A 185 7.21 0.41 -15.29
N THR A 186 7.46 0.46 -14.02
CA THR A 186 8.71 0.92 -13.42
C THR A 186 9.01 0.08 -12.19
N TYR A 187 10.29 -0.15 -11.93
CA TYR A 187 10.75 -0.86 -10.75
C TYR A 187 11.25 0.13 -9.70
N ILE A 188 10.66 0.08 -8.51
CA ILE A 188 11.10 0.82 -7.33
C ILE A 188 11.05 -0.14 -6.13
N ALA A 189 12.22 -0.61 -5.69
CA ALA A 189 12.31 -1.48 -4.52
C ALA A 189 11.91 -0.75 -3.23
N TYR A 190 11.35 -1.51 -2.30
CA TYR A 190 11.25 -1.02 -0.93
C TYR A 190 12.63 -0.84 -0.34
N GLY A 191 12.79 0.24 0.43
CA GLY A 191 13.99 0.47 1.21
C GLY A 191 14.05 -0.42 2.44
N THR A 192 15.26 -0.56 2.99
CA THR A 192 15.48 -1.17 4.30
C THR A 192 16.50 -0.34 5.07
N ASP A 193 16.42 -0.42 6.40
CA ASP A 193 17.48 0.09 7.25
C ASP A 193 18.67 -0.87 7.17
N THR A 194 19.81 -0.35 6.70
CA THR A 194 21.04 -1.11 6.56
C THR A 194 21.99 -0.91 7.73
N ALA A 195 21.60 -0.16 8.76
CA ALA A 195 22.42 0.01 9.95
C ALA A 195 22.67 -1.35 10.61
N PRO A 196 23.93 -1.73 10.86
CA PRO A 196 24.21 -3.00 11.53
C PRO A 196 23.63 -2.98 12.96
N SER A 197 23.17 -4.14 13.41
CA SER A 197 22.77 -4.28 14.81
C SER A 197 23.95 -3.97 15.73
N ILE A 198 23.70 -3.16 16.75
CA ILE A 198 24.65 -2.92 17.83
C ILE A 198 24.64 -4.04 18.88
N LEU A 199 23.63 -4.95 18.81
CA LEU A 199 23.50 -6.06 19.75
C LEU A 199 24.57 -7.11 19.47
N LYS A 200 25.18 -7.59 20.54
CA LYS A 200 26.16 -8.71 20.54
C LYS A 200 25.55 -9.95 21.19
N ALA A 201 26.10 -11.11 20.91
CA ALA A 201 25.62 -12.38 21.47
C ALA A 201 25.61 -12.38 23.02
N GLU A 202 26.54 -11.63 23.61
CA GLU A 202 26.72 -11.54 25.08
C GLU A 202 25.75 -10.54 25.72
N ASP A 203 25.01 -9.76 24.97
CA ASP A 203 24.08 -8.78 25.53
C ASP A 203 22.92 -9.49 26.26
N ALA A 204 22.52 -8.93 27.38
CA ALA A 204 21.44 -9.49 28.20
C ALA A 204 20.16 -9.70 27.37
N LYS A 205 19.78 -8.73 26.54
CA LYS A 205 18.61 -8.84 25.66
C LYS A 205 18.66 -10.04 24.72
N VAL A 206 19.85 -10.36 24.17
CA VAL A 206 20.02 -11.48 23.25
C VAL A 206 19.96 -12.81 24.03
N ARG A 207 20.62 -12.87 25.17
CA ARG A 207 20.58 -14.06 26.05
C ARG A 207 19.17 -14.34 26.58
N ASP A 208 18.44 -13.31 27.00
CA ASP A 208 17.06 -13.46 27.48
C ASP A 208 16.14 -13.92 26.37
N TRP A 209 16.32 -13.41 25.14
CA TRP A 209 15.58 -13.88 23.96
C TRP A 209 15.88 -15.36 23.65
N TYR A 210 17.14 -15.79 23.70
CA TYR A 210 17.49 -17.20 23.53
C TYR A 210 16.80 -18.10 24.56
N LYS A 211 16.76 -17.67 25.84
CA LYS A 211 16.05 -18.40 26.90
C LYS A 211 14.54 -18.44 26.67
N GLU A 212 13.95 -17.31 26.34
CA GLU A 212 12.50 -17.20 26.07
C GLU A 212 12.07 -18.10 24.91
N LYS A 213 12.88 -18.17 23.86
CA LYS A 213 12.59 -18.99 22.67
C LYS A 213 13.12 -20.43 22.77
N GLU A 214 13.75 -20.81 23.88
CA GLU A 214 14.35 -22.13 24.09
C GLU A 214 15.30 -22.54 22.95
N VAL A 215 16.08 -21.58 22.42
CA VAL A 215 17.05 -21.79 21.34
C VAL A 215 18.46 -21.40 21.81
N SER A 216 19.48 -21.87 21.08
CA SER A 216 20.87 -21.48 21.31
C SER A 216 21.42 -20.71 20.12
N GLU A 217 22.53 -20.03 20.35
CA GLU A 217 23.29 -19.40 19.27
C GLU A 217 23.63 -20.41 18.17
N ASN A 218 23.37 -20.06 16.91
CA ASN A 218 23.51 -20.95 15.75
C ASN A 218 22.67 -22.24 15.78
N GLY A 219 21.73 -22.37 16.70
CA GLY A 219 20.88 -23.56 16.90
C GLY A 219 19.46 -23.40 16.34
N TYR A 220 19.19 -22.40 15.45
CA TYR A 220 17.85 -22.14 14.90
C TYR A 220 17.91 -21.57 13.49
N TYR A 221 16.79 -21.67 12.79
CA TYR A 221 16.55 -20.95 11.53
C TYR A 221 15.53 -19.83 11.78
N LEU A 222 15.88 -18.61 11.39
CA LEU A 222 14.99 -17.46 11.48
C LEU A 222 14.30 -17.23 10.12
N VAL A 223 12.97 -17.24 10.13
CA VAL A 223 12.16 -16.84 8.98
C VAL A 223 11.45 -15.56 9.34
N VAL A 224 11.67 -14.51 8.57
CA VAL A 224 11.00 -13.21 8.71
C VAL A 224 10.01 -13.07 7.56
N GLY A 225 8.72 -12.85 7.88
CA GLY A 225 7.63 -12.72 6.91
C GLY A 225 6.60 -11.69 7.33
#